data_65810d688c2009939b15dac4e97aa03a
#
_entry.id   65810d688c2009939b15dac4e97aa03a
#
_cell.length_a   1.000
_cell.length_b   1.000
_cell.length_c   1.000
_cell.angle_alpha   90.00
_cell.angle_beta   90.00
_cell.angle_gamma   90.00
#
_symmetry.space_group_name_H-M   'P 1'
#
loop_
_entity.id
_entity.type
_entity.pdbx_description
1 polymer ?
#
loop_
_entity_poly.entity_id
_entity_poly.type
_entity_poly.pdbx_seq_one_letter_code
_entity_poly.pdbx_strand_id
1 'polypeptide(L)'
;MTKHILTLILLLALTTHITAQDATAHTPKYVFYFIGDGMGMNQVNGTETYLAAKEGRIGIKPLCFADFPHTAFATTFSSSHGITDSAAAGSALANGNKTYNGCIGLLPDSITPVSSIAVWAREAGAAVGISTSVSVDHATPAAFYAHRKNRNMYYEIGQDMCSSQFDFFAGSDFLKPERPGEASLYQQTQDAGYTIVRGYKEYQKKARKADRILMLQTEEASKNDRSALPYAIDRQKDDMTLVQITKAAIDFLRKKNPDRFFLMVEGGKIDWAGHNNDASTVYEEVIDMDNAVRVALDFYRKHPNETLIIVTADHETGGMGLGNKNYTLQFDLLQYQKMSTPQYSNHISRIVKQYGDSLTWEIIKQDLTANFGFWDKVKISQQQEEQLYKAYEDILAGRDKSQKTLYSQFNNLSYLAKSILNMNARIGWTSGSHTNGYVPVFAIGAGAHNIHGRIDNTDIPKIIAKVAGYRR
;
A
#
# COMPACT_ATOMS: atom_id res chain seq x y z
N MET A 1 45.79 -13.08 -57.53
CA MET A 1 45.55 -12.05 -56.53
C MET A 1 44.30 -11.24 -56.90
N THR A 2 43.10 -11.84 -57.05
CA THR A 2 41.87 -11.11 -57.43
C THR A 2 40.60 -11.81 -56.93
N LYS A 3 40.66 -12.59 -55.85
CA LYS A 3 39.46 -13.26 -55.28
C LYS A 3 39.18 -12.95 -53.80
N HIS A 4 39.93 -12.07 -53.14
CA HIS A 4 39.72 -11.73 -51.77
C HIS A 4 39.21 -10.31 -51.48
N ILE A 5 38.91 -9.53 -52.48
CA ILE A 5 38.42 -8.13 -52.36
C ILE A 5 36.90 -8.05 -52.42
N LEU A 6 36.19 -9.07 -52.90
CA LEU A 6 34.73 -9.03 -53.01
C LEU A 6 33.99 -9.49 -51.77
N THR A 7 34.65 -10.11 -50.79
CA THR A 7 34.00 -10.61 -49.57
C THR A 7 34.00 -9.59 -48.41
N LEU A 8 34.73 -8.47 -48.54
CA LEU A 8 34.87 -7.45 -47.50
C LEU A 8 33.87 -6.30 -47.65
N ILE A 9 33.13 -6.21 -48.77
CA ILE A 9 32.14 -5.15 -49.02
C ILE A 9 30.72 -5.58 -48.65
N LEU A 10 30.48 -6.87 -48.46
CA LEU A 10 29.10 -7.33 -48.09
C LEU A 10 28.86 -7.44 -46.56
N LEU A 11 29.88 -7.17 -45.72
CA LEU A 11 29.72 -7.16 -44.25
C LEU A 11 29.56 -5.77 -43.63
N LEU A 12 29.50 -4.71 -44.42
CA LEU A 12 29.34 -3.35 -43.92
C LEU A 12 27.97 -2.72 -44.21
N ALA A 13 26.98 -3.52 -44.63
CA ALA A 13 25.65 -2.97 -44.98
C ALA A 13 24.51 -3.52 -44.07
N LEU A 14 24.84 -4.07 -42.89
CA LEU A 14 23.83 -4.49 -41.88
C LEU A 14 24.05 -3.81 -40.51
N THR A 15 24.48 -2.55 -40.51
CA THR A 15 24.12 -1.64 -39.44
C THR A 15 22.66 -1.28 -39.67
N THR A 16 21.74 -2.11 -39.25
CA THR A 16 20.37 -1.67 -39.02
C THR A 16 20.48 -0.51 -38.05
N HIS A 17 20.30 0.70 -38.55
CA HIS A 17 19.89 1.82 -37.75
C HIS A 17 18.60 1.33 -37.06
N ILE A 18 18.73 0.90 -35.80
CA ILE A 18 17.62 1.01 -34.87
C ILE A 18 17.45 2.53 -34.71
N THR A 19 16.75 3.14 -35.66
CA THR A 19 16.10 4.41 -35.43
C THR A 19 15.28 4.15 -34.18
N ALA A 20 15.66 4.77 -33.06
CA ALA A 20 14.73 4.97 -31.98
C ALA A 20 13.48 5.51 -32.67
N GLN A 21 12.48 4.66 -32.79
CA GLN A 21 11.18 5.05 -33.28
C GLN A 21 10.80 6.17 -32.30
N ASP A 22 10.75 7.42 -32.79
CA ASP A 22 10.19 8.51 -32.01
C ASP A 22 8.84 7.98 -31.54
N ALA A 23 8.81 7.59 -30.26
CA ALA A 23 7.58 7.19 -29.63
C ALA A 23 6.72 8.45 -29.73
N THR A 24 5.84 8.49 -30.71
CA THR A 24 4.81 9.52 -30.84
C THR A 24 4.22 9.63 -29.44
N ALA A 25 4.44 10.79 -28.80
CA ALA A 25 4.15 10.97 -27.40
C ALA A 25 2.63 10.84 -27.21
N HIS A 26 2.16 9.60 -27.04
CA HIS A 26 0.74 9.32 -26.81
C HIS A 26 0.36 9.93 -25.46
N THR A 27 -0.65 10.76 -25.46
CA THR A 27 -1.24 11.32 -24.24
C THR A 27 -2.06 10.23 -23.55
N PRO A 28 -1.75 9.84 -22.30
CA PRO A 28 -2.54 8.83 -21.63
C PRO A 28 -3.97 9.33 -21.37
N LYS A 29 -4.92 8.50 -21.70
CA LYS A 29 -6.35 8.66 -21.39
C LYS A 29 -6.68 8.07 -20.02
N TYR A 30 -5.99 6.98 -19.66
CA TYR A 30 -6.20 6.22 -18.45
C TYR A 30 -4.95 6.29 -17.57
N VAL A 31 -5.09 6.93 -16.43
CA VAL A 31 -3.99 7.10 -15.48
C VAL A 31 -4.28 6.29 -14.22
N PHE A 32 -3.37 5.38 -13.89
CA PHE A 32 -3.34 4.63 -12.65
C PHE A 32 -2.19 5.13 -11.80
N TYR A 33 -2.48 5.46 -10.55
CA TYR A 33 -1.49 5.95 -9.59
C TYR A 33 -1.56 5.12 -8.32
N PHE A 34 -0.67 4.14 -8.19
CA PHE A 34 -0.56 3.27 -7.04
C PHE A 34 0.41 3.85 -6.02
N ILE A 35 0.00 3.88 -4.75
CA ILE A 35 0.82 4.36 -3.63
C ILE A 35 0.82 3.26 -2.57
N GLY A 36 1.99 2.66 -2.32
CA GLY A 36 2.22 1.76 -1.19
C GLY A 36 2.66 2.58 0.00
N ASP A 37 1.76 2.82 0.96
CA ASP A 37 2.09 3.55 2.19
C ASP A 37 3.21 2.80 2.93
N GLY A 38 4.33 3.49 3.21
CA GLY A 38 5.48 2.91 3.87
C GLY A 38 6.32 1.94 3.04
N MET A 39 6.05 1.78 1.73
CA MET A 39 6.70 0.83 0.84
C MET A 39 8.05 1.34 0.32
N GLY A 40 9.09 1.32 1.14
CA GLY A 40 10.45 1.65 0.73
C GLY A 40 11.10 0.57 -0.15
N MET A 41 12.33 0.81 -0.57
CA MET A 41 13.09 -0.11 -1.44
C MET A 41 13.24 -1.51 -0.86
N ASN A 42 13.45 -1.63 0.45
CA ASN A 42 13.66 -2.92 1.10
C ASN A 42 12.36 -3.69 1.34
N GLN A 43 11.21 -3.03 1.42
CA GLN A 43 9.91 -3.68 1.43
C GLN A 43 9.65 -4.37 0.08
N VAL A 44 10.00 -3.71 -1.05
CA VAL A 44 9.91 -4.28 -2.40
C VAL A 44 10.89 -5.43 -2.57
N ASN A 45 12.20 -5.17 -2.43
CA ASN A 45 13.25 -6.18 -2.62
C ASN A 45 13.12 -7.38 -1.66
N GLY A 46 12.72 -7.11 -0.41
CA GLY A 46 12.46 -8.17 0.58
C GLY A 46 11.31 -9.07 0.16
N THR A 47 10.23 -8.50 -0.40
CA THR A 47 9.10 -9.28 -0.93
C THR A 47 9.53 -10.17 -2.09
N GLU A 48 10.30 -9.65 -3.04
CA GLU A 48 10.81 -10.42 -4.18
C GLU A 48 11.75 -11.56 -3.73
N THR A 49 12.58 -11.29 -2.72
CA THR A 49 13.46 -12.29 -2.09
C THR A 49 12.64 -13.36 -1.36
N TYR A 50 11.61 -12.97 -0.61
CA TYR A 50 10.68 -13.88 0.05
C TYR A 50 9.96 -14.79 -0.94
N LEU A 51 9.48 -14.25 -2.05
CA LEU A 51 8.81 -15.03 -3.10
C LEU A 51 9.76 -16.07 -3.73
N ALA A 52 11.02 -15.72 -3.97
CA ALA A 52 12.03 -16.66 -4.46
C ALA A 52 12.36 -17.73 -3.41
N ALA A 53 12.52 -17.34 -2.13
CA ALA A 53 12.81 -18.25 -1.03
C ALA A 53 11.71 -19.29 -0.81
N LYS A 54 10.43 -18.91 -0.95
CA LYS A 54 9.27 -19.84 -0.93
C LYS A 54 9.37 -20.93 -2.01
N GLU A 55 10.06 -20.65 -3.12
CA GLU A 55 10.34 -21.63 -4.20
C GLU A 55 11.66 -22.38 -4.01
N GLY A 56 12.34 -22.22 -2.88
CA GLY A 56 13.63 -22.83 -2.59
C GLY A 56 14.79 -22.25 -3.41
N ARG A 57 14.67 -21.02 -3.95
CA ARG A 57 15.66 -20.36 -4.79
C ARG A 57 16.35 -19.21 -4.05
N ILE A 58 17.63 -19.03 -4.34
CA ILE A 58 18.36 -17.79 -4.01
C ILE A 58 18.06 -16.75 -5.10
N GLY A 59 18.01 -15.48 -4.71
CA GLY A 59 17.75 -14.34 -5.60
C GLY A 59 16.35 -13.78 -5.43
N ILE A 60 15.74 -13.34 -6.51
CA ILE A 60 14.43 -12.69 -6.51
C ILE A 60 13.42 -13.40 -7.42
N LYS A 61 12.14 -13.26 -7.10
CA LYS A 61 11.02 -13.47 -8.00
C LYS A 61 10.30 -12.14 -8.16
N PRO A 62 10.40 -11.52 -9.35
CA PRO A 62 9.95 -10.14 -9.54
C PRO A 62 8.45 -9.95 -9.25
N LEU A 63 8.14 -8.84 -8.59
CA LEU A 63 6.80 -8.27 -8.57
C LEU A 63 6.49 -7.69 -9.96
N CYS A 64 5.23 -7.70 -10.36
CA CYS A 64 4.88 -7.27 -11.73
C CYS A 64 5.22 -5.81 -12.02
N PHE A 65 5.17 -4.96 -11.01
CA PHE A 65 5.51 -3.56 -11.16
C PHE A 65 7.02 -3.28 -11.08
N ALA A 66 7.81 -4.16 -10.45
CA ALA A 66 9.26 -4.00 -10.39
C ALA A 66 9.94 -4.22 -11.76
N ASP A 67 9.27 -4.96 -12.66
CA ASP A 67 9.70 -5.15 -14.06
C ASP A 67 9.26 -4.02 -15.00
N PHE A 68 8.67 -2.93 -14.52
CA PHE A 68 8.30 -1.81 -15.38
C PHE A 68 9.54 -1.14 -15.98
N PRO A 69 9.49 -0.73 -17.26
CA PRO A 69 10.69 -0.29 -17.99
C PRO A 69 11.27 1.05 -17.54
N HIS A 70 10.49 1.86 -16.81
CA HIS A 70 10.92 3.16 -16.35
C HIS A 70 10.94 3.21 -14.83
N THR A 71 12.06 3.64 -14.25
CA THR A 71 12.27 3.66 -12.81
C THR A 71 12.96 4.95 -12.35
N ALA A 72 12.63 5.39 -11.15
CA ALA A 72 13.26 6.50 -10.45
C ALA A 72 13.36 6.21 -8.95
N PHE A 73 14.11 7.06 -8.24
CA PHE A 73 14.06 7.15 -6.77
C PHE A 73 13.51 8.51 -6.38
N ALA A 74 12.59 8.55 -5.42
CA ALA A 74 12.05 9.80 -4.93
C ALA A 74 12.49 10.11 -3.50
N THR A 75 12.78 11.41 -3.25
CA THR A 75 12.91 11.96 -1.89
C THR A 75 11.55 12.26 -1.32
N THR A 76 11.39 12.13 0.02
CA THR A 76 10.07 12.17 0.66
C THR A 76 9.94 13.18 1.79
N PHE A 77 11.03 13.88 2.19
CA PHE A 77 11.01 14.85 3.27
C PHE A 77 9.83 15.85 3.18
N SER A 78 9.33 16.31 4.32
CA SER A 78 8.29 17.34 4.41
C SER A 78 8.88 18.75 4.51
N SER A 79 8.04 19.78 4.48
CA SER A 79 8.52 21.16 4.68
C SER A 79 9.00 21.43 6.12
N SER A 80 8.63 20.58 7.07
CA SER A 80 8.94 20.77 8.50
C SER A 80 9.97 19.79 9.05
N HIS A 81 10.16 18.62 8.43
CA HIS A 81 11.02 17.55 8.96
C HIS A 81 11.74 16.78 7.86
N GLY A 82 12.93 16.25 8.16
CA GLY A 82 13.63 15.32 7.29
C GLY A 82 12.89 13.99 7.09
N ILE A 83 12.03 13.61 8.04
CA ILE A 83 11.16 12.43 7.95
C ILE A 83 9.71 12.91 7.86
N THR A 84 9.04 12.51 6.78
CA THR A 84 7.65 12.88 6.53
C THR A 84 6.66 11.98 7.26
N ASP A 85 5.41 12.45 7.40
CA ASP A 85 4.25 11.58 7.65
C ASP A 85 3.42 11.41 6.37
N SER A 86 2.45 10.49 6.39
CA SER A 86 1.59 10.22 5.22
C SER A 86 0.74 11.42 4.79
N ALA A 87 0.40 12.33 5.70
CA ALA A 87 -0.38 13.53 5.34
C ALA A 87 0.44 14.50 4.46
N ALA A 88 1.66 14.82 4.88
CA ALA A 88 2.56 15.68 4.12
C ALA A 88 3.06 15.00 2.84
N ALA A 89 3.40 13.71 2.90
CA ALA A 89 3.86 12.96 1.74
C ALA A 89 2.73 12.73 0.72
N GLY A 90 1.54 12.33 1.18
CA GLY A 90 0.35 12.21 0.34
C GLY A 90 -0.01 13.54 -0.33
N SER A 91 0.09 14.66 0.40
CA SER A 91 -0.11 16.01 -0.18
C SER A 91 0.92 16.31 -1.27
N ALA A 92 2.20 15.98 -1.05
CA ALA A 92 3.24 16.16 -2.05
C ALA A 92 2.97 15.32 -3.32
N LEU A 93 2.55 14.06 -3.15
CA LEU A 93 2.16 13.15 -4.24
C LEU A 93 0.86 13.57 -4.94
N ALA A 94 -0.03 14.27 -4.24
CA ALA A 94 -1.31 14.69 -4.80
C ALA A 94 -1.24 16.05 -5.51
N ASN A 95 -0.48 17.02 -5.00
CA ASN A 95 -0.55 18.41 -5.51
C ASN A 95 0.79 19.00 -5.96
N GLY A 96 1.91 18.27 -5.73
CA GLY A 96 3.24 18.70 -6.14
C GLY A 96 3.84 19.83 -5.31
N ASN A 97 3.40 19.99 -4.04
CA ASN A 97 3.96 20.94 -3.10
C ASN A 97 4.27 20.25 -1.76
N LYS A 98 5.37 20.67 -1.13
CA LYS A 98 5.66 20.26 0.24
C LYS A 98 4.74 20.98 1.21
N THR A 99 4.34 20.27 2.29
CA THR A 99 3.67 20.84 3.46
C THR A 99 4.28 20.30 4.74
N TYR A 100 3.83 20.73 5.92
CA TYR A 100 4.35 20.21 7.18
C TYR A 100 3.63 18.90 7.60
N ASN A 101 4.27 18.12 8.44
CA ASN A 101 3.71 16.85 8.94
C ASN A 101 2.32 17.05 9.58
N GLY A 102 1.38 16.18 9.26
CA GLY A 102 0.00 16.23 9.73
C GLY A 102 -0.95 17.09 8.88
N CYS A 103 -0.43 17.86 7.92
CA CYS A 103 -1.22 18.75 7.08
C CYS A 103 -1.63 18.07 5.77
N ILE A 104 -2.88 18.29 5.34
CA ILE A 104 -3.47 17.72 4.12
C ILE A 104 -3.88 18.82 3.16
N GLY A 105 -3.34 18.80 1.93
CA GLY A 105 -3.81 19.61 0.82
C GLY A 105 -3.66 21.13 0.97
N LEU A 106 -2.87 21.60 1.95
CA LEU A 106 -2.58 23.02 2.18
C LEU A 106 -1.09 23.31 1.95
N LEU A 107 -0.76 24.56 1.64
CA LEU A 107 0.62 25.05 1.66
C LEU A 107 1.16 25.08 3.11
N PRO A 108 2.47 25.28 3.31
CA PRO A 108 3.08 25.37 4.64
C PRO A 108 2.54 26.48 5.56
N ASP A 109 1.77 27.43 5.03
CA ASP A 109 1.08 28.45 5.80
C ASP A 109 -0.15 27.94 6.56
N SER A 110 -0.57 26.68 6.33
CA SER A 110 -1.75 26.03 6.94
C SER A 110 -3.11 26.64 6.57
N ILE A 111 -3.14 27.48 5.55
CA ILE A 111 -4.32 28.28 5.17
C ILE A 111 -4.63 28.13 3.68
N THR A 112 -3.61 28.20 2.83
CA THR A 112 -3.80 28.21 1.37
C THR A 112 -4.05 26.80 0.83
N PRO A 113 -5.26 26.50 0.32
CA PRO A 113 -5.57 25.20 -0.27
C PRO A 113 -4.88 25.04 -1.63
N VAL A 114 -4.48 23.80 -1.95
CA VAL A 114 -3.84 23.46 -3.22
C VAL A 114 -4.62 22.33 -3.88
N SER A 115 -5.08 22.56 -5.11
CA SER A 115 -5.78 21.54 -5.89
C SER A 115 -4.88 20.34 -6.17
N SER A 116 -5.44 19.14 -6.06
CA SER A 116 -4.75 17.88 -6.33
C SER A 116 -4.81 17.51 -7.81
N ILE A 117 -3.96 16.57 -8.21
CA ILE A 117 -4.00 15.96 -9.55
C ILE A 117 -5.35 15.29 -9.86
N ALA A 118 -6.07 14.80 -8.84
CA ALA A 118 -7.42 14.26 -9.00
C ALA A 118 -8.41 15.37 -9.41
N VAL A 119 -8.29 16.56 -8.83
CA VAL A 119 -9.06 17.74 -9.24
C VAL A 119 -8.68 18.17 -10.66
N TRP A 120 -7.38 18.26 -10.98
CA TRP A 120 -6.93 18.61 -12.34
C TRP A 120 -7.42 17.61 -13.39
N ALA A 121 -7.43 16.30 -13.06
CA ALA A 121 -7.97 15.25 -13.93
C ALA A 121 -9.46 15.44 -14.18
N ARG A 122 -10.26 15.70 -13.12
CA ARG A 122 -11.69 15.99 -13.23
C ARG A 122 -11.96 17.22 -14.08
N GLU A 123 -11.23 18.30 -13.88
CA GLU A 123 -11.34 19.53 -14.67
C GLU A 123 -10.96 19.34 -16.14
N ALA A 124 -10.07 18.37 -16.42
CA ALA A 124 -9.76 17.91 -17.78
C ALA A 124 -10.82 16.94 -18.34
N GLY A 125 -11.93 16.70 -17.63
CA GLY A 125 -13.04 15.85 -18.05
C GLY A 125 -12.83 14.36 -17.80
N ALA A 126 -11.86 13.94 -16.97
CA ALA A 126 -11.70 12.54 -16.60
C ALA A 126 -12.69 12.13 -15.51
N ALA A 127 -13.17 10.88 -15.55
CA ALA A 127 -13.78 10.27 -14.38
C ALA A 127 -12.70 10.01 -13.32
N VAL A 128 -13.04 10.20 -12.03
CA VAL A 128 -12.05 10.16 -10.96
C VAL A 128 -12.43 9.13 -9.89
N GLY A 129 -11.46 8.28 -9.53
CA GLY A 129 -11.58 7.32 -8.44
C GLY A 129 -10.43 7.43 -7.44
N ILE A 130 -10.75 7.33 -6.16
CA ILE A 130 -9.81 7.29 -5.05
C ILE A 130 -10.11 6.04 -4.21
N SER A 131 -9.11 5.18 -4.04
CA SER A 131 -9.28 3.87 -3.42
C SER A 131 -8.15 3.58 -2.44
N THR A 132 -8.46 2.85 -1.37
CA THR A 132 -7.49 2.52 -0.33
C THR A 132 -7.83 1.20 0.37
N SER A 133 -6.85 0.58 1.02
CA SER A 133 -7.04 -0.55 1.93
C SER A 133 -7.25 -0.12 3.39
N VAL A 134 -7.18 1.19 3.69
CA VAL A 134 -7.49 1.79 5.00
C VAL A 134 -8.80 2.57 4.95
N SER A 135 -9.11 3.41 5.95
CA SER A 135 -10.33 4.22 5.93
C SER A 135 -10.29 5.27 4.81
N VAL A 136 -11.45 5.56 4.23
CA VAL A 136 -11.53 6.51 3.10
C VAL A 136 -11.10 7.91 3.48
N ASP A 137 -11.17 8.26 4.77
CA ASP A 137 -10.77 9.52 5.39
C ASP A 137 -9.34 9.48 5.99
N HIS A 138 -8.54 8.41 5.72
CA HIS A 138 -7.12 8.35 6.07
C HIS A 138 -6.31 9.40 5.29
N ALA A 139 -5.13 9.74 5.79
CA ALA A 139 -4.33 10.87 5.32
C ALA A 139 -3.97 10.82 3.83
N THR A 140 -3.53 9.66 3.32
CA THR A 140 -3.08 9.51 1.93
C THR A 140 -4.22 9.67 0.92
N PRO A 141 -5.38 8.96 1.02
CA PRO A 141 -6.50 9.21 0.12
C PRO A 141 -7.06 10.63 0.31
N ALA A 142 -7.13 11.15 1.55
CA ALA A 142 -7.61 12.50 1.85
C ALA A 142 -6.81 13.60 1.13
N ALA A 143 -5.52 13.42 0.92
CA ALA A 143 -4.67 14.38 0.21
C ALA A 143 -5.13 14.65 -1.23
N PHE A 144 -5.91 13.78 -1.83
CA PHE A 144 -6.43 13.94 -3.19
C PHE A 144 -7.74 14.74 -3.26
N TYR A 145 -8.44 14.97 -2.12
CA TYR A 145 -9.73 15.65 -2.12
C TYR A 145 -9.96 16.63 -0.95
N ALA A 146 -9.13 16.59 0.10
CA ALA A 146 -9.35 17.39 1.32
C ALA A 146 -8.28 18.47 1.52
N HIS A 147 -8.67 19.51 2.31
CA HIS A 147 -7.80 20.62 2.69
C HIS A 147 -7.91 20.86 4.19
N ARG A 148 -7.06 20.18 4.99
CA ARG A 148 -7.14 20.22 6.46
C ARG A 148 -5.78 20.41 7.10
N LYS A 149 -5.71 21.29 8.11
CA LYS A 149 -4.48 21.55 8.86
C LYS A 149 -4.04 20.39 9.76
N ASN A 150 -4.91 19.40 9.98
CA ASN A 150 -4.62 18.25 10.81
C ASN A 150 -5.33 17.01 10.26
N ARG A 151 -4.56 15.95 9.98
CA ARG A 151 -5.03 14.65 9.48
C ARG A 151 -6.04 13.95 10.40
N ASN A 152 -6.12 14.34 11.67
CA ASN A 152 -7.06 13.76 12.64
C ASN A 152 -8.46 14.42 12.59
N MET A 153 -8.68 15.38 11.70
CA MET A 153 -9.99 16.01 11.44
C MET A 153 -10.85 15.11 10.54
N TYR A 154 -11.05 13.85 10.96
CA TYR A 154 -11.66 12.80 10.15
C TYR A 154 -13.08 13.13 9.68
N TYR A 155 -13.89 13.73 10.54
CA TYR A 155 -15.26 14.11 10.17
C TYR A 155 -15.28 15.18 9.07
N GLU A 156 -14.45 16.22 9.22
CA GLU A 156 -14.32 17.28 8.21
C GLU A 156 -13.70 16.77 6.91
N ILE A 157 -12.75 15.82 6.99
CA ILE A 157 -12.18 15.14 5.83
C ILE A 157 -13.28 14.36 5.09
N GLY A 158 -14.16 13.66 5.82
CA GLY A 158 -15.31 12.98 5.24
C GLY A 158 -16.29 13.94 4.55
N GLN A 159 -16.49 15.14 5.10
CA GLN A 159 -17.28 16.21 4.45
C GLN A 159 -16.61 16.70 3.15
N ASP A 160 -15.29 16.84 3.14
CA ASP A 160 -14.55 17.19 1.91
C ASP A 160 -14.70 16.12 0.84
N MET A 161 -14.70 14.82 1.23
CA MET A 161 -14.97 13.71 0.31
C MET A 161 -16.34 13.87 -0.37
N CYS A 162 -17.39 14.12 0.41
CA CYS A 162 -18.73 14.36 -0.14
C CYS A 162 -18.77 15.55 -1.11
N SER A 163 -18.04 16.61 -0.78
CA SER A 163 -17.97 17.85 -1.57
C SER A 163 -17.11 17.73 -2.84
N SER A 164 -16.19 16.76 -2.90
CA SER A 164 -15.26 16.57 -4.02
C SER A 164 -15.93 16.25 -5.34
N GLN A 165 -17.11 15.60 -5.27
CA GLN A 165 -17.89 15.16 -6.43
C GLN A 165 -17.13 14.20 -7.36
N PHE A 166 -16.14 13.44 -6.84
CA PHE A 166 -15.48 12.38 -7.59
C PHE A 166 -16.42 11.20 -7.82
N ASP A 167 -16.16 10.37 -8.80
CA ASP A 167 -17.11 9.35 -9.26
C ASP A 167 -17.08 8.08 -8.42
N PHE A 168 -15.91 7.73 -7.87
CA PHE A 168 -15.70 6.48 -7.15
C PHE A 168 -14.79 6.66 -5.94
N PHE A 169 -15.26 6.20 -4.78
CA PHE A 169 -14.45 6.04 -3.59
C PHE A 169 -14.54 4.61 -3.08
N ALA A 170 -13.43 4.07 -2.57
CA ALA A 170 -13.43 2.78 -1.89
C ALA A 170 -12.41 2.72 -0.76
N GLY A 171 -12.77 2.03 0.33
CA GLY A 171 -11.92 1.79 1.49
C GLY A 171 -12.62 0.95 2.53
N SER A 172 -12.05 0.88 3.75
CA SER A 172 -12.66 0.10 4.82
C SER A 172 -13.98 0.72 5.29
N ASP A 173 -13.94 1.97 5.76
CA ASP A 173 -15.10 2.75 6.21
C ASP A 173 -14.68 4.21 6.45
N PHE A 174 -15.55 5.04 7.03
CA PHE A 174 -15.16 6.28 7.71
C PHE A 174 -14.67 5.96 9.12
N LEU A 175 -13.58 6.58 9.56
CA LEU A 175 -13.07 6.39 10.92
C LEU A 175 -13.97 7.04 11.97
N LYS A 176 -14.47 8.25 11.68
CA LYS A 176 -15.38 9.00 12.56
C LYS A 176 -16.61 9.50 11.79
N PRO A 177 -17.59 8.63 11.47
CA PRO A 177 -18.73 9.01 10.65
C PRO A 177 -19.75 9.89 11.37
N GLU A 178 -19.70 9.96 12.70
CA GLU A 178 -20.71 10.66 13.51
C GLU A 178 -20.09 11.85 14.26
N ARG A 179 -20.86 12.92 14.38
CA ARG A 179 -20.58 14.07 15.21
C ARG A 179 -21.88 14.56 15.89
N PRO A 180 -21.90 14.83 17.21
CA PRO A 180 -23.07 15.32 17.90
C PRO A 180 -23.64 16.58 17.27
N GLY A 181 -24.94 16.59 16.97
CA GLY A 181 -25.64 17.75 16.39
C GLY A 181 -25.50 17.91 14.87
N GLU A 182 -24.79 17.03 14.18
CA GLU A 182 -24.64 17.04 12.73
C GLU A 182 -25.14 15.73 12.10
N ALA A 183 -25.49 15.77 10.80
CA ALA A 183 -25.85 14.57 10.04
C ALA A 183 -24.65 13.63 9.92
N SER A 184 -24.87 12.31 9.97
CA SER A 184 -23.79 11.35 9.77
C SER A 184 -23.12 11.52 8.40
N LEU A 185 -21.84 11.15 8.29
CA LEU A 185 -21.16 11.16 6.98
C LEU A 185 -21.84 10.23 5.96
N TYR A 186 -22.50 9.17 6.42
CA TYR A 186 -23.29 8.31 5.53
C TYR A 186 -24.47 9.05 4.92
N GLN A 187 -25.21 9.83 5.72
CA GLN A 187 -26.31 10.64 5.22
C GLN A 187 -25.79 11.72 4.27
N GLN A 188 -24.75 12.47 4.66
CA GLN A 188 -24.15 13.50 3.79
C GLN A 188 -23.64 12.92 2.46
N THR A 189 -23.09 11.70 2.48
CA THR A 189 -22.63 10.99 1.27
C THR A 189 -23.82 10.68 0.35
N GLN A 190 -24.94 10.20 0.90
CA GLN A 190 -26.15 9.93 0.13
C GLN A 190 -26.76 11.23 -0.43
N ASP A 191 -26.80 12.27 0.36
CA ASP A 191 -27.31 13.60 -0.05
C ASP A 191 -26.43 14.21 -1.17
N ALA A 192 -25.12 13.89 -1.18
CA ALA A 192 -24.19 14.26 -2.26
C ALA A 192 -24.34 13.40 -3.53
N GLY A 193 -25.30 12.47 -3.56
CA GLY A 193 -25.62 11.63 -4.72
C GLY A 193 -24.81 10.34 -4.86
N TYR A 194 -24.10 9.93 -3.82
CA TYR A 194 -23.40 8.65 -3.82
C TYR A 194 -24.31 7.48 -3.44
N THR A 195 -24.17 6.38 -4.15
CA THR A 195 -24.69 5.08 -3.73
C THR A 195 -23.65 4.39 -2.84
N ILE A 196 -23.98 4.21 -1.56
CA ILE A 196 -23.13 3.45 -0.64
C ILE A 196 -23.38 1.96 -0.89
N VAL A 197 -22.30 1.20 -1.07
CA VAL A 197 -22.31 -0.27 -1.22
C VAL A 197 -21.35 -0.91 -0.22
N ARG A 198 -21.79 -2.02 0.40
CA ARG A 198 -21.06 -2.77 1.41
C ARG A 198 -20.52 -4.09 0.85
N GLY A 199 -19.20 -4.14 0.58
CA GLY A 199 -18.53 -5.28 0.00
C GLY A 199 -18.76 -5.44 -1.51
N TYR A 200 -17.93 -6.31 -2.12
CA TYR A 200 -17.89 -6.49 -3.56
C TYR A 200 -19.19 -7.09 -4.15
N LYS A 201 -19.85 -7.99 -3.40
CA LYS A 201 -21.11 -8.61 -3.83
C LYS A 201 -22.24 -7.57 -4.00
N GLU A 202 -22.31 -6.59 -3.10
CA GLU A 202 -23.31 -5.53 -3.19
C GLU A 202 -22.97 -4.52 -4.31
N TYR A 203 -21.68 -4.20 -4.47
CA TYR A 203 -21.21 -3.41 -5.60
C TYR A 203 -21.71 -3.99 -6.93
N GLN A 204 -21.49 -5.28 -7.18
CA GLN A 204 -21.93 -5.93 -8.43
C GLN A 204 -23.43 -5.79 -8.69
N LYS A 205 -24.25 -5.75 -7.64
CA LYS A 205 -25.72 -5.59 -7.79
C LYS A 205 -26.16 -4.17 -8.05
N LYS A 206 -25.51 -3.18 -7.40
CA LYS A 206 -25.96 -1.78 -7.38
C LYS A 206 -25.24 -0.84 -8.35
N ALA A 207 -23.97 -1.13 -8.69
CA ALA A 207 -23.12 -0.21 -9.46
C ALA A 207 -23.68 0.16 -10.83
N ARG A 208 -24.46 -0.74 -11.45
CA ARG A 208 -25.05 -0.48 -12.78
C ARG A 208 -25.97 0.73 -12.82
N LYS A 209 -26.69 1.02 -11.71
CA LYS A 209 -27.67 2.11 -11.60
C LYS A 209 -27.13 3.35 -10.88
N ALA A 210 -25.95 3.26 -10.28
CA ALA A 210 -25.37 4.34 -9.53
C ALA A 210 -24.76 5.41 -10.43
N ASP A 211 -24.86 6.66 -10.02
CA ASP A 211 -24.18 7.80 -10.64
C ASP A 211 -22.78 8.03 -10.03
N ARG A 212 -22.65 7.85 -8.72
CA ARG A 212 -21.41 7.84 -7.95
C ARG A 212 -21.43 6.71 -6.93
N ILE A 213 -20.27 6.18 -6.60
CA ILE A 213 -20.11 5.06 -5.66
C ILE A 213 -19.21 5.44 -4.49
N LEU A 214 -19.68 5.11 -3.28
CA LEU A 214 -18.82 4.88 -2.12
C LEU A 214 -18.88 3.38 -1.78
N MET A 215 -17.78 2.65 -2.03
CA MET A 215 -17.67 1.23 -1.76
C MET A 215 -16.90 1.02 -0.46
N LEU A 216 -17.56 0.50 0.56
CA LEU A 216 -17.01 0.21 1.88
C LEU A 216 -16.99 -1.31 2.14
N GLN A 217 -16.18 -1.77 3.09
CA GLN A 217 -16.24 -3.16 3.54
C GLN A 217 -17.63 -3.49 4.12
N THR A 218 -17.90 -4.77 4.38
CA THR A 218 -19.18 -5.20 4.96
C THR A 218 -19.40 -4.56 6.33
N GLU A 219 -20.66 -4.42 6.74
CA GLU A 219 -20.96 -3.87 8.07
C GLU A 219 -20.37 -4.70 9.22
N GLU A 220 -20.32 -6.01 9.04
CA GLU A 220 -19.70 -6.91 10.02
C GLU A 220 -18.20 -6.64 10.16
N ALA A 221 -17.49 -6.53 9.05
CA ALA A 221 -16.07 -6.18 9.05
C ALA A 221 -15.85 -4.78 9.67
N SER A 222 -16.69 -3.78 9.34
CA SER A 222 -16.62 -2.42 9.91
C SER A 222 -16.91 -2.36 11.42
N LYS A 223 -17.75 -3.27 11.94
CA LYS A 223 -17.96 -3.38 13.39
C LYS A 223 -16.74 -3.95 14.11
N ASN A 224 -15.98 -4.83 13.45
CA ASN A 224 -14.75 -5.39 13.99
C ASN A 224 -13.60 -4.38 13.92
N ASP A 225 -13.37 -3.80 12.76
CA ASP A 225 -12.39 -2.73 12.53
C ASP A 225 -12.83 -1.86 11.34
N ARG A 226 -13.16 -0.60 11.58
CA ARG A 226 -13.48 0.35 10.53
C ARG A 226 -12.28 1.09 9.97
N SER A 227 -11.15 1.01 10.66
CA SER A 227 -9.96 1.80 10.31
C SER A 227 -9.24 1.26 9.08
N ALA A 228 -9.34 -0.04 8.82
CA ALA A 228 -8.70 -0.70 7.68
C ALA A 228 -9.40 -2.01 7.28
N LEU A 229 -9.13 -2.47 6.06
CA LEU A 229 -9.41 -3.85 5.66
C LEU A 229 -8.55 -4.82 6.50
N PRO A 230 -8.96 -6.08 6.68
CA PRO A 230 -8.10 -7.09 7.27
C PRO A 230 -6.75 -7.18 6.54
N TYR A 231 -5.66 -7.44 7.26
CA TYR A 231 -4.38 -7.73 6.62
C TYR A 231 -4.51 -8.90 5.64
N ALA A 232 -3.77 -8.90 4.56
CA ALA A 232 -3.80 -9.96 3.56
C ALA A 232 -3.58 -11.35 4.18
N ILE A 233 -2.66 -11.46 5.14
CA ILE A 233 -2.37 -12.69 5.89
C ILE A 233 -3.53 -13.14 6.80
N ASP A 234 -4.40 -12.23 7.27
CA ASP A 234 -5.53 -12.51 8.18
C ASP A 234 -6.87 -12.69 7.46
N ARG A 235 -6.90 -12.39 6.17
CA ARG A 235 -8.13 -12.22 5.38
C ARG A 235 -8.94 -13.50 5.28
N GLN A 236 -10.25 -13.37 5.48
CA GLN A 236 -11.22 -14.43 5.29
C GLN A 236 -11.83 -14.38 3.89
N LYS A 237 -12.54 -15.46 3.50
CA LYS A 237 -13.08 -15.64 2.14
C LYS A 237 -13.98 -14.50 1.65
N ASP A 238 -14.76 -13.90 2.55
CA ASP A 238 -15.75 -12.86 2.20
C ASP A 238 -15.24 -11.43 2.43
N ASP A 239 -14.01 -11.28 2.92
CA ASP A 239 -13.38 -9.97 3.11
C ASP A 239 -13.09 -9.29 1.77
N MET A 240 -13.28 -7.99 1.74
CA MET A 240 -12.98 -7.16 0.58
C MET A 240 -11.46 -7.07 0.35
N THR A 241 -11.02 -7.14 -0.90
CA THR A 241 -9.61 -7.12 -1.27
C THR A 241 -9.27 -5.90 -2.12
N LEU A 242 -8.02 -5.47 -2.11
CA LEU A 242 -7.55 -4.37 -2.96
C LEU A 242 -7.72 -4.71 -4.46
N VAL A 243 -7.60 -5.98 -4.83
CA VAL A 243 -7.90 -6.49 -6.18
C VAL A 243 -9.36 -6.25 -6.56
N GLN A 244 -10.31 -6.55 -5.65
CA GLN A 244 -11.74 -6.33 -5.90
C GLN A 244 -12.07 -4.84 -6.02
N ILE A 245 -11.48 -4.02 -5.16
CA ILE A 245 -11.61 -2.56 -5.21
C ILE A 245 -11.11 -2.02 -6.54
N THR A 246 -9.91 -2.43 -6.98
CA THR A 246 -9.30 -1.97 -8.24
C THR A 246 -10.15 -2.38 -9.46
N LYS A 247 -10.66 -3.62 -9.49
CA LYS A 247 -11.60 -4.08 -10.54
C LYS A 247 -12.88 -3.25 -10.56
N ALA A 248 -13.48 -3.04 -9.38
CA ALA A 248 -14.70 -2.25 -9.25
C ALA A 248 -14.49 -0.80 -9.73
N ALA A 249 -13.38 -0.18 -9.35
CA ALA A 249 -13.04 1.17 -9.78
C ALA A 249 -12.87 1.27 -11.29
N ILE A 250 -12.12 0.37 -11.91
CA ILE A 250 -11.93 0.35 -13.38
C ILE A 250 -13.27 0.19 -14.11
N ASP A 251 -14.06 -0.79 -13.69
CA ASP A 251 -15.37 -1.08 -14.31
C ASP A 251 -16.31 0.12 -14.21
N PHE A 252 -16.34 0.76 -13.03
CA PHE A 252 -17.20 1.92 -12.79
C PHE A 252 -16.74 3.16 -13.57
N LEU A 253 -15.45 3.50 -13.49
CA LEU A 253 -14.89 4.68 -14.15
C LEU A 253 -14.97 4.58 -15.67
N ARG A 254 -14.72 3.38 -16.25
CA ARG A 254 -14.90 3.13 -17.67
C ARG A 254 -16.35 3.28 -18.12
N LYS A 255 -17.30 2.87 -17.30
CA LYS A 255 -18.73 3.08 -17.56
C LYS A 255 -19.10 4.57 -17.48
N LYS A 256 -18.54 5.28 -16.50
CA LYS A 256 -18.80 6.72 -16.27
C LYS A 256 -18.23 7.58 -17.38
N ASN A 257 -16.99 7.31 -17.77
CA ASN A 257 -16.32 7.95 -18.91
C ASN A 257 -15.45 6.93 -19.65
N PRO A 258 -15.90 6.44 -20.84
CA PRO A 258 -15.14 5.48 -21.62
C PRO A 258 -13.86 6.06 -22.22
N ASP A 259 -13.74 7.39 -22.30
CA ASP A 259 -12.64 8.05 -23.00
C ASP A 259 -11.45 8.36 -22.09
N ARG A 260 -11.69 8.65 -20.78
CA ARG A 260 -10.61 8.97 -19.86
C ARG A 260 -10.99 8.83 -18.39
N PHE A 261 -10.04 8.35 -17.58
CA PHE A 261 -10.15 8.36 -16.13
C PHE A 261 -8.80 8.53 -15.43
N PHE A 262 -8.88 8.96 -14.17
CA PHE A 262 -7.79 8.95 -13.19
C PHE A 262 -8.20 8.05 -12.02
N LEU A 263 -7.36 7.11 -11.65
CA LEU A 263 -7.58 6.21 -10.51
C LEU A 263 -6.34 6.18 -9.61
N MET A 264 -6.48 6.64 -8.37
CA MET A 264 -5.52 6.40 -7.29
C MET A 264 -5.92 5.16 -6.51
N VAL A 265 -4.94 4.29 -6.21
CA VAL A 265 -5.10 3.09 -5.39
C VAL A 265 -4.00 3.06 -4.35
N GLU A 266 -4.38 2.98 -3.08
CA GLU A 266 -3.44 2.91 -1.96
C GLU A 266 -3.40 1.52 -1.32
N GLY A 267 -2.17 1.01 -1.13
CA GLY A 267 -1.87 -0.11 -0.25
C GLY A 267 -1.46 0.41 1.13
N GLY A 268 -2.43 0.90 1.92
CA GLY A 268 -2.18 1.61 3.17
C GLY A 268 -1.70 0.73 4.33
N LYS A 269 -1.91 -0.58 4.23
CA LYS A 269 -1.58 -1.53 5.31
C LYS A 269 -0.11 -1.96 5.34
N ILE A 270 0.67 -1.67 4.29
CA ILE A 270 2.12 -1.94 4.26
C ILE A 270 2.81 -1.15 5.38
N ASP A 271 2.44 0.13 5.53
CA ASP A 271 2.93 1.01 6.60
C ASP A 271 2.60 0.48 7.99
N TRP A 272 1.36 0.06 8.22
CA TRP A 272 0.94 -0.43 9.53
C TRP A 272 1.69 -1.70 9.95
N ALA A 273 1.94 -2.60 9.00
CA ALA A 273 2.79 -3.77 9.22
C ALA A 273 4.25 -3.38 9.45
N GLY A 274 4.75 -2.35 8.77
CA GLY A 274 6.07 -1.73 8.97
C GLY A 274 6.22 -1.16 10.39
N HIS A 275 5.23 -0.40 10.88
CA HIS A 275 5.18 0.09 12.26
C HIS A 275 5.20 -1.03 13.31
N ASN A 276 4.62 -2.18 12.97
CA ASN A 276 4.67 -3.36 13.83
C ASN A 276 6.00 -4.13 13.69
N ASN A 277 6.89 -3.76 12.77
CA ASN A 277 8.09 -4.52 12.41
C ASN A 277 7.77 -6.00 12.12
N ASP A 278 6.70 -6.25 11.39
CA ASP A 278 6.17 -7.58 11.07
C ASP A 278 6.44 -7.91 9.59
N ALA A 279 7.59 -8.52 9.32
CA ALA A 279 8.07 -8.72 7.95
C ALA A 279 7.15 -9.61 7.10
N SER A 280 6.62 -10.69 7.69
CA SER A 280 5.69 -11.57 6.98
C SER A 280 4.44 -10.82 6.54
N THR A 281 3.88 -10.01 7.44
CA THR A 281 2.69 -9.20 7.14
C THR A 281 3.01 -8.11 6.11
N VAL A 282 4.18 -7.43 6.20
CA VAL A 282 4.62 -6.44 5.19
C VAL A 282 4.66 -7.08 3.80
N TYR A 283 5.28 -8.25 3.68
CA TYR A 283 5.44 -8.89 2.36
C TYR A 283 4.11 -9.36 1.78
N GLU A 284 3.21 -9.88 2.60
CA GLU A 284 1.86 -10.26 2.12
C GLU A 284 1.03 -9.03 1.69
N GLU A 285 1.19 -7.86 2.34
CA GLU A 285 0.55 -6.60 1.92
C GLU A 285 1.15 -6.07 0.61
N VAL A 286 2.47 -6.15 0.42
CA VAL A 286 3.10 -5.77 -0.85
C VAL A 286 2.65 -6.70 -1.99
N ILE A 287 2.48 -8.00 -1.72
CA ILE A 287 1.92 -8.97 -2.68
C ILE A 287 0.46 -8.63 -3.02
N ASP A 288 -0.36 -8.24 -2.03
CA ASP A 288 -1.75 -7.81 -2.28
C ASP A 288 -1.81 -6.57 -3.19
N MET A 289 -0.91 -5.60 -2.96
CA MET A 289 -0.75 -4.45 -3.85
C MET A 289 -0.28 -4.86 -5.26
N ASP A 290 0.71 -5.74 -5.39
CA ASP A 290 1.16 -6.26 -6.70
C ASP A 290 0.01 -6.92 -7.45
N ASN A 291 -0.83 -7.67 -6.76
CA ASN A 291 -2.02 -8.28 -7.35
C ASN A 291 -3.05 -7.23 -7.83
N ALA A 292 -3.18 -6.10 -7.13
CA ALA A 292 -4.00 -4.98 -7.59
C ALA A 292 -3.38 -4.27 -8.81
N VAL A 293 -2.06 -4.11 -8.84
CA VAL A 293 -1.34 -3.57 -10.01
C VAL A 293 -1.48 -4.50 -11.22
N ARG A 294 -1.50 -5.83 -11.03
CA ARG A 294 -1.76 -6.80 -12.13
C ARG A 294 -3.09 -6.54 -12.82
N VAL A 295 -4.12 -6.14 -12.08
CA VAL A 295 -5.42 -5.77 -12.70
C VAL A 295 -5.28 -4.57 -13.63
N ALA A 296 -4.51 -3.54 -13.21
CA ALA A 296 -4.21 -2.40 -14.07
C ALA A 296 -3.29 -2.77 -15.25
N LEU A 297 -2.34 -3.68 -15.04
CA LEU A 297 -1.47 -4.19 -16.09
C LEU A 297 -2.26 -4.99 -17.14
N ASP A 298 -3.27 -5.77 -16.75
CA ASP A 298 -4.18 -6.47 -17.70
C ASP A 298 -5.04 -5.47 -18.49
N PHE A 299 -5.39 -4.34 -17.89
CA PHE A 299 -6.02 -3.22 -18.60
C PHE A 299 -5.05 -2.55 -19.58
N TYR A 300 -3.82 -2.24 -19.13
CA TYR A 300 -2.76 -1.69 -19.98
C TYR A 300 -2.48 -2.53 -21.20
N ARG A 301 -2.42 -3.87 -21.07
CA ARG A 301 -2.18 -4.78 -22.22
C ARG A 301 -3.23 -4.64 -23.32
N LYS A 302 -4.44 -4.19 -22.98
CA LYS A 302 -5.53 -3.93 -23.94
C LYS A 302 -5.50 -2.50 -24.48
N HIS A 303 -4.88 -1.58 -23.78
CA HIS A 303 -4.82 -0.14 -24.08
C HIS A 303 -3.40 0.43 -23.91
N PRO A 304 -2.33 -0.15 -24.53
CA PRO A 304 -0.95 0.17 -24.19
C PRO A 304 -0.55 1.60 -24.51
N ASN A 305 -1.10 2.18 -25.58
CA ASN A 305 -0.78 3.53 -26.04
C ASN A 305 -1.61 4.63 -25.33
N GLU A 306 -2.59 4.25 -24.51
CA GLU A 306 -3.54 5.16 -23.89
C GLU A 306 -3.48 5.11 -22.36
N THR A 307 -2.67 4.20 -21.78
CA THR A 307 -2.60 3.96 -20.36
C THR A 307 -1.24 4.36 -19.80
N LEU A 308 -1.24 5.03 -18.66
CA LEU A 308 -0.08 5.25 -17.82
C LEU A 308 -0.32 4.59 -16.46
N ILE A 309 0.61 3.74 -16.02
CA ILE A 309 0.61 3.18 -14.66
C ILE A 309 1.88 3.67 -13.95
N ILE A 310 1.71 4.25 -12.78
CA ILE A 310 2.79 4.62 -11.87
C ILE A 310 2.56 3.92 -10.54
N VAL A 311 3.61 3.30 -10.01
CA VAL A 311 3.64 2.66 -8.68
C VAL A 311 4.77 3.31 -7.88
N THR A 312 4.46 3.83 -6.69
CA THR A 312 5.43 4.45 -5.79
C THR A 312 5.03 4.24 -4.33
N ALA A 313 5.75 4.88 -3.43
CA ALA A 313 5.42 4.99 -2.02
C ALA A 313 5.46 6.46 -1.58
N ASP A 314 4.85 6.74 -0.46
CA ASP A 314 4.87 8.06 0.16
C ASP A 314 6.08 8.25 1.08
N HIS A 315 6.53 7.22 1.78
CA HIS A 315 7.76 7.13 2.59
C HIS A 315 8.18 5.66 2.81
N GLU A 316 9.25 5.45 3.53
CA GLU A 316 9.67 4.15 4.08
C GLU A 316 9.25 4.06 5.55
N THR A 317 8.87 2.86 6.03
CA THR A 317 8.50 2.60 7.42
C THR A 317 9.29 1.43 7.99
N GLY A 318 9.81 1.64 9.20
CA GLY A 318 10.49 0.62 10.00
C GLY A 318 12.00 0.60 9.85
N GLY A 319 12.56 1.19 8.81
CA GLY A 319 13.99 1.07 8.50
C GLY A 319 14.40 -0.39 8.31
N MET A 320 13.64 -1.13 7.45
CA MET A 320 13.86 -2.54 7.20
C MET A 320 15.25 -2.80 6.62
N GLY A 321 15.99 -3.71 7.25
CA GLY A 321 17.29 -4.18 6.80
C GLY A 321 17.22 -5.64 6.32
N LEU A 322 17.68 -5.91 5.11
CA LEU A 322 17.74 -7.26 4.55
C LEU A 322 19.14 -7.83 4.76
N GLY A 323 19.28 -8.74 5.75
CA GLY A 323 20.53 -9.30 6.18
C GLY A 323 20.96 -8.78 7.56
N ASN A 324 21.10 -9.72 8.50
CA ASN A 324 21.51 -9.46 9.86
C ASN A 324 22.45 -10.59 10.31
N LYS A 325 23.69 -10.27 10.65
CA LYS A 325 24.77 -11.11 11.18
C LYS A 325 25.60 -11.91 10.17
N ASN A 326 25.03 -12.51 9.12
CA ASN A 326 25.78 -13.28 8.13
C ASN A 326 25.19 -13.12 6.71
N TYR A 327 25.80 -13.77 5.73
CA TYR A 327 25.41 -13.64 4.32
C TYR A 327 24.23 -14.54 3.89
N THR A 328 23.69 -15.36 4.82
CA THR A 328 22.61 -16.30 4.50
C THR A 328 21.27 -15.71 4.94
N LEU A 329 20.41 -15.41 4.00
CA LEU A 329 19.01 -15.08 4.25
C LEU A 329 18.21 -16.38 4.44
N GLN A 330 17.22 -16.35 5.32
CA GLN A 330 16.30 -17.47 5.60
C GLN A 330 14.86 -16.98 5.49
N PHE A 331 14.54 -16.32 4.37
CA PHE A 331 13.22 -15.70 4.15
C PHE A 331 12.12 -16.72 3.96
N ASP A 332 12.46 -17.95 3.59
CA ASP A 332 11.57 -19.10 3.56
C ASP A 332 10.90 -19.37 4.92
N LEU A 333 11.55 -19.01 6.05
CA LEU A 333 10.98 -19.17 7.38
C LEU A 333 9.73 -18.31 7.61
N LEU A 334 9.62 -17.14 6.94
CA LEU A 334 8.52 -16.22 7.11
C LEU A 334 7.16 -16.79 6.66
N GLN A 335 7.13 -17.77 5.77
CA GLN A 335 5.91 -18.45 5.31
C GLN A 335 5.18 -19.21 6.43
N TYR A 336 5.84 -19.47 7.54
CA TYR A 336 5.27 -20.21 8.67
C TYR A 336 4.47 -19.30 9.61
N GLN A 337 4.59 -17.97 9.52
CA GLN A 337 3.66 -17.06 10.20
C GLN A 337 2.27 -17.13 9.52
N LYS A 338 1.22 -17.39 10.32
CA LYS A 338 -0.13 -17.59 9.80
C LYS A 338 -1.10 -16.44 10.11
N MET A 339 -0.70 -15.51 10.96
CA MET A 339 -1.50 -14.36 11.36
C MET A 339 -0.57 -13.15 11.51
N SER A 340 -1.11 -11.94 11.31
CA SER A 340 -0.43 -10.71 11.70
C SER A 340 -0.20 -10.66 13.21
N THR A 341 0.80 -9.89 13.66
CA THR A 341 1.08 -9.76 15.10
C THR A 341 -0.14 -9.31 15.92
N PRO A 342 -0.94 -8.31 15.50
CA PRO A 342 -2.16 -7.94 16.23
C PRO A 342 -3.20 -9.05 16.27
N GLN A 343 -3.42 -9.77 15.17
CA GLN A 343 -4.38 -10.86 15.12
C GLN A 343 -3.93 -12.06 15.97
N TYR A 344 -2.63 -12.36 15.99
CA TYR A 344 -2.08 -13.38 16.87
C TYR A 344 -2.24 -13.00 18.35
N SER A 345 -2.09 -11.72 18.71
CA SER A 345 -2.36 -11.22 20.05
C SER A 345 -3.82 -11.43 20.47
N ASN A 346 -4.77 -11.17 19.56
CA ASN A 346 -6.18 -11.45 19.78
C ASN A 346 -6.45 -12.96 19.94
N HIS A 347 -5.74 -13.77 19.16
CA HIS A 347 -5.82 -15.24 19.25
C HIS A 347 -5.33 -15.75 20.62
N ILE A 348 -4.17 -15.28 21.09
CA ILE A 348 -3.67 -15.61 22.45
C ILE A 348 -4.65 -15.17 23.52
N SER A 349 -5.26 -13.99 23.42
CA SER A 349 -6.26 -13.53 24.37
C SER A 349 -7.49 -14.46 24.44
N ARG A 350 -7.89 -15.04 23.30
CA ARG A 350 -8.96 -16.06 23.25
C ARG A 350 -8.54 -17.38 23.90
N ILE A 351 -7.31 -17.84 23.67
CA ILE A 351 -6.73 -19.03 24.32
C ILE A 351 -6.72 -18.85 25.84
N VAL A 352 -6.20 -17.71 26.33
CA VAL A 352 -6.19 -17.41 27.76
C VAL A 352 -7.59 -17.45 28.36
N LYS A 353 -8.59 -16.86 27.68
CA LYS A 353 -9.99 -16.91 28.14
C LYS A 353 -10.57 -18.31 28.11
N GLN A 354 -10.22 -19.12 27.13
CA GLN A 354 -10.74 -20.48 26.94
C GLN A 354 -10.22 -21.44 28.01
N TYR A 355 -8.93 -21.38 28.33
CA TYR A 355 -8.29 -22.33 29.24
C TYR A 355 -8.23 -21.84 30.68
N GLY A 356 -8.25 -20.51 30.93
CA GLY A 356 -8.15 -19.97 32.30
C GLY A 356 -6.95 -20.53 33.06
N ASP A 357 -7.22 -21.00 34.28
CA ASP A 357 -6.21 -21.61 35.17
C ASP A 357 -5.62 -22.95 34.65
N SER A 358 -6.25 -23.56 33.64
CA SER A 358 -5.76 -24.80 33.02
C SER A 358 -4.82 -24.55 31.83
N LEU A 359 -4.49 -23.27 31.52
CA LEU A 359 -3.55 -22.95 30.47
C LEU A 359 -2.14 -23.38 30.86
N THR A 360 -1.52 -24.23 30.03
CA THR A 360 -0.16 -24.72 30.26
C THR A 360 0.80 -24.20 29.19
N TRP A 361 2.09 -24.24 29.50
CA TRP A 361 3.13 -23.93 28.52
C TRP A 361 3.05 -24.81 27.27
N GLU A 362 2.74 -26.07 27.43
CA GLU A 362 2.61 -27.02 26.30
C GLU A 362 1.51 -26.62 25.32
N ILE A 363 0.39 -26.04 25.79
CA ILE A 363 -0.67 -25.52 24.93
C ILE A 363 -0.14 -24.33 24.13
N ILE A 364 0.55 -23.38 24.76
CA ILE A 364 1.16 -22.21 24.09
C ILE A 364 2.26 -22.66 23.12
N LYS A 365 3.08 -23.63 23.51
CA LYS A 365 4.15 -24.16 22.64
C LYS A 365 3.59 -24.81 21.37
N GLN A 366 2.54 -25.61 21.51
CA GLN A 366 1.82 -26.22 20.38
C GLN A 366 1.23 -25.13 19.46
N ASP A 367 0.64 -24.09 20.05
CA ASP A 367 0.07 -22.97 19.30
C ASP A 367 1.14 -22.19 18.54
N LEU A 368 2.28 -21.88 19.16
CA LEU A 368 3.45 -21.26 18.52
C LEU A 368 4.01 -22.13 17.38
N THR A 369 4.02 -23.46 17.58
CA THR A 369 4.43 -24.40 16.52
C THR A 369 3.47 -24.33 15.33
N ALA A 370 2.18 -24.32 15.58
CA ALA A 370 1.14 -24.27 14.53
C ALA A 370 1.16 -22.94 13.74
N ASN A 371 1.40 -21.81 14.43
CA ASN A 371 1.26 -20.47 13.84
C ASN A 371 2.57 -19.82 13.39
N PHE A 372 3.74 -20.32 13.83
CA PHE A 372 5.08 -19.81 13.47
C PHE A 372 6.06 -20.91 13.04
N GLY A 373 5.67 -22.16 13.09
CA GLY A 373 6.54 -23.30 12.77
C GLY A 373 7.66 -23.52 13.79
N PHE A 374 7.60 -22.90 14.97
CA PHE A 374 8.65 -23.01 16.00
C PHE A 374 8.82 -24.45 16.47
N TRP A 375 10.08 -24.84 16.77
CA TRP A 375 10.55 -26.19 17.13
C TRP A 375 10.36 -27.29 16.07
N ASP A 376 9.64 -27.00 14.98
CA ASP A 376 9.50 -27.92 13.83
C ASP A 376 10.27 -27.39 12.61
N LYS A 377 9.77 -26.36 11.96
CA LYS A 377 10.35 -25.76 10.74
C LYS A 377 11.34 -24.64 11.07
N VAL A 378 11.10 -23.93 12.16
CA VAL A 378 11.91 -22.83 12.64
C VAL A 378 12.64 -23.26 13.90
N LYS A 379 13.97 -23.31 13.84
CA LYS A 379 14.80 -23.67 15.00
C LYS A 379 14.70 -22.56 16.06
N ILE A 380 14.42 -22.94 17.29
CA ILE A 380 14.36 -22.05 18.45
C ILE A 380 15.52 -22.38 19.39
N SER A 381 16.32 -21.35 19.75
CA SER A 381 17.38 -21.52 20.74
C SER A 381 16.79 -21.57 22.14
N GLN A 382 17.55 -22.13 23.09
CA GLN A 382 17.14 -22.16 24.51
C GLN A 382 16.83 -20.74 25.02
N GLN A 383 17.64 -19.73 24.70
CA GLN A 383 17.40 -18.34 25.09
C GLN A 383 16.08 -17.78 24.52
N GLN A 384 15.74 -18.13 23.27
CA GLN A 384 14.47 -17.72 22.66
C GLN A 384 13.28 -18.42 23.33
N GLU A 385 13.39 -19.69 23.66
CA GLU A 385 12.37 -20.44 24.39
C GLU A 385 12.15 -19.86 25.81
N GLU A 386 13.23 -19.53 26.53
CA GLU A 386 13.16 -18.88 27.85
C GLU A 386 12.42 -17.51 27.77
N GLN A 387 12.66 -16.73 26.72
CA GLN A 387 11.95 -15.45 26.53
C GLN A 387 10.45 -15.66 26.28
N LEU A 388 10.08 -16.62 25.44
CA LEU A 388 8.69 -16.96 25.16
C LEU A 388 7.99 -17.51 26.41
N TYR A 389 8.68 -18.40 27.15
CA TYR A 389 8.16 -18.97 28.41
C TYR A 389 7.93 -17.87 29.45
N LYS A 390 8.85 -16.93 29.60
CA LYS A 390 8.71 -15.79 30.50
C LYS A 390 7.50 -14.91 30.12
N ALA A 391 7.26 -14.65 28.83
CA ALA A 391 6.09 -13.90 28.37
C ALA A 391 4.77 -14.66 28.68
N TYR A 392 4.77 -15.97 28.54
CA TYR A 392 3.64 -16.81 28.97
C TYR A 392 3.37 -16.69 30.48
N GLU A 393 4.40 -16.81 31.34
CA GLU A 393 4.26 -16.61 32.81
C GLU A 393 3.72 -15.22 33.16
N ASP A 394 4.16 -14.17 32.44
CA ASP A 394 3.69 -12.81 32.67
C ASP A 394 2.22 -12.62 32.28
N ILE A 395 1.74 -13.32 31.22
CA ILE A 395 0.32 -13.39 30.86
C ILE A 395 -0.49 -14.03 31.99
N LEU A 396 -0.10 -15.21 32.48
CA LEU A 396 -0.80 -15.91 33.57
C LEU A 396 -0.86 -15.08 34.85
N ALA A 397 0.20 -14.37 35.15
CA ALA A 397 0.29 -13.54 36.35
C ALA A 397 -0.37 -12.16 36.20
N GLY A 398 -1.01 -11.86 35.04
CA GLY A 398 -1.60 -10.54 34.78
C GLY A 398 -0.57 -9.40 34.70
N ARG A 399 0.69 -9.72 34.42
CA ARG A 399 1.81 -8.76 34.32
C ARG A 399 2.27 -8.50 32.88
N ASP A 400 1.50 -8.96 31.88
CA ASP A 400 1.85 -8.77 30.46
C ASP A 400 2.05 -7.27 30.16
N LYS A 401 3.19 -6.96 29.56
CA LYS A 401 3.52 -5.61 29.10
C LYS A 401 3.18 -5.52 27.61
N SER A 402 1.96 -5.08 27.31
CA SER A 402 1.53 -4.85 25.94
C SER A 402 2.48 -3.89 25.21
N GLN A 403 2.84 -4.27 24.01
CA GLN A 403 3.56 -3.38 23.09
C GLN A 403 2.55 -2.51 22.34
N LYS A 404 2.83 -1.21 22.23
CA LYS A 404 2.00 -0.25 21.51
C LYS A 404 2.79 0.34 20.35
N THR A 405 2.20 0.30 19.17
CA THR A 405 2.68 0.97 17.97
C THR A 405 1.74 2.12 17.57
N LEU A 406 1.96 2.74 16.42
CA LEU A 406 1.09 3.83 15.99
C LEU A 406 -0.36 3.37 15.77
N TYR A 407 -0.56 2.17 15.21
CA TYR A 407 -1.88 1.65 14.82
C TYR A 407 -2.31 0.39 15.56
N SER A 408 -1.48 -0.17 16.43
CA SER A 408 -1.75 -1.48 17.04
C SER A 408 -1.29 -1.53 18.49
N GLN A 409 -1.95 -2.43 19.24
CA GLN A 409 -1.49 -2.87 20.54
C GLN A 409 -1.55 -4.39 20.58
N PHE A 410 -0.52 -5.04 21.10
CA PHE A 410 -0.43 -6.49 21.16
C PHE A 410 0.37 -6.95 22.38
N ASN A 411 0.09 -8.16 22.87
CA ASN A 411 0.78 -8.73 24.02
C ASN A 411 2.26 -9.03 23.73
N ASN A 412 3.04 -9.16 24.79
CA ASN A 412 4.49 -9.36 24.67
C ASN A 412 4.85 -10.72 24.03
N LEU A 413 4.03 -11.76 24.21
CA LEU A 413 4.27 -13.07 23.59
C LEU A 413 4.22 -12.98 22.06
N SER A 414 3.21 -12.27 21.52
CA SER A 414 3.07 -12.03 20.07
C SER A 414 4.21 -11.17 19.51
N TYR A 415 4.62 -10.15 20.27
CA TYR A 415 5.80 -9.34 19.92
C TYR A 415 7.07 -10.20 19.82
N LEU A 416 7.31 -11.06 20.80
CA LEU A 416 8.49 -11.94 20.81
C LEU A 416 8.43 -12.98 19.69
N ALA A 417 7.27 -13.59 19.44
CA ALA A 417 7.11 -14.59 18.40
C ALA A 417 7.52 -14.01 17.01
N LYS A 418 6.93 -12.87 16.58
CA LYS A 418 7.32 -12.27 15.30
C LYS A 418 8.77 -11.76 15.30
N SER A 419 9.28 -11.26 16.45
CA SER A 419 10.66 -10.75 16.53
C SER A 419 11.68 -11.87 16.40
N ILE A 420 11.42 -13.03 16.99
CA ILE A 420 12.23 -14.23 16.87
C ILE A 420 12.21 -14.72 15.42
N LEU A 421 11.03 -14.75 14.77
CA LEU A 421 10.92 -15.15 13.37
C LEU A 421 11.72 -14.22 12.45
N ASN A 422 11.57 -12.90 12.59
CA ASN A 422 12.35 -11.91 11.83
C ASN A 422 13.86 -12.10 12.01
N MET A 423 14.29 -12.24 13.27
CA MET A 423 15.71 -12.44 13.58
C MET A 423 16.28 -13.73 12.96
N ASN A 424 15.51 -14.82 13.01
CA ASN A 424 15.88 -16.08 12.40
C ASN A 424 15.88 -15.98 10.86
N ALA A 425 14.94 -15.24 10.28
CA ALA A 425 14.91 -14.94 8.84
C ALA A 425 16.03 -13.97 8.39
N ARG A 426 16.75 -13.34 9.31
CA ARG A 426 17.80 -12.34 9.07
C ARG A 426 17.28 -10.97 8.63
N ILE A 427 16.13 -10.58 9.10
CA ILE A 427 15.58 -9.24 8.92
C ILE A 427 15.85 -8.41 10.17
N GLY A 428 16.35 -7.19 9.94
CA GLY A 428 16.55 -6.17 10.96
C GLY A 428 15.62 -4.98 10.77
N TRP A 429 15.39 -4.25 11.85
CA TRP A 429 14.59 -3.04 11.87
C TRP A 429 15.33 -1.97 12.69
N THR A 430 15.35 -0.74 12.20
CA THR A 430 16.02 0.37 12.91
C THR A 430 15.05 1.19 13.74
N SER A 431 13.74 1.11 13.44
CA SER A 431 12.71 1.93 14.06
C SER A 431 11.35 1.22 14.04
N GLY A 432 10.40 1.67 14.86
CA GLY A 432 8.98 1.43 14.71
C GLY A 432 8.24 2.63 14.08
N SER A 433 8.98 3.54 13.41
CA SER A 433 8.48 4.76 12.79
C SER A 433 8.98 4.88 11.36
N HIS A 434 8.59 5.96 10.67
CA HIS A 434 9.10 6.23 9.31
C HIS A 434 10.60 6.52 9.33
N THR A 435 11.24 6.35 8.18
CA THR A 435 12.63 6.73 7.95
C THR A 435 12.77 7.60 6.71
N ASN A 436 13.93 8.27 6.57
CA ASN A 436 14.22 9.12 5.41
C ASN A 436 14.89 8.33 4.28
N GLY A 437 14.42 7.10 4.03
CA GLY A 437 14.86 6.30 2.89
C GLY A 437 14.28 6.83 1.58
N TYR A 438 15.01 6.65 0.46
CA TYR A 438 14.40 6.82 -0.86
C TYR A 438 13.28 5.81 -1.04
N VAL A 439 12.24 6.24 -1.78
CA VAL A 439 11.19 5.32 -2.24
C VAL A 439 11.34 5.05 -3.74
N PRO A 440 10.97 3.85 -4.21
CA PRO A 440 11.00 3.53 -5.62
C PRO A 440 9.83 4.18 -6.36
N VAL A 441 10.05 4.47 -7.63
CA VAL A 441 9.01 4.88 -8.58
C VAL A 441 9.14 4.01 -9.82
N PHE A 442 8.11 3.25 -10.15
CA PHE A 442 8.05 2.39 -11.32
C PHE A 442 6.96 2.90 -12.26
N ALA A 443 7.21 2.92 -13.56
CA ALA A 443 6.25 3.42 -14.54
C ALA A 443 6.26 2.62 -15.83
N ILE A 444 5.07 2.45 -16.42
CA ILE A 444 4.87 1.82 -17.73
C ILE A 444 3.76 2.55 -18.50
N GLY A 445 3.90 2.60 -19.83
CA GLY A 445 2.88 3.10 -20.74
C GLY A 445 3.13 4.52 -21.27
N ALA A 446 2.07 5.17 -21.73
CA ALA A 446 2.14 6.47 -22.40
C ALA A 446 2.71 7.54 -21.46
N GLY A 447 3.82 8.16 -21.86
CA GLY A 447 4.50 9.20 -21.08
C GLY A 447 5.40 8.70 -19.94
N ALA A 448 5.47 7.39 -19.67
CA ALA A 448 6.25 6.81 -18.58
C ALA A 448 7.75 7.11 -18.64
N HIS A 449 8.32 7.34 -19.85
CA HIS A 449 9.72 7.69 -20.06
C HIS A 449 10.16 9.00 -19.36
N ASN A 450 9.21 9.84 -18.91
CA ASN A 450 9.52 11.01 -18.11
C ASN A 450 9.85 10.67 -16.63
N ILE A 451 9.62 9.43 -16.19
CA ILE A 451 9.98 8.92 -14.87
C ILE A 451 11.37 8.30 -14.97
N HIS A 452 12.40 8.98 -14.48
CA HIS A 452 13.78 8.49 -14.48
C HIS A 452 14.66 9.23 -13.47
N GLY A 453 15.78 8.62 -13.07
CA GLY A 453 16.81 9.20 -12.22
C GLY A 453 16.36 9.42 -10.76
N ARG A 454 16.83 10.51 -10.16
CA ARG A 454 16.43 10.95 -8.82
C ARG A 454 15.49 12.14 -8.94
N ILE A 455 14.32 12.05 -8.36
CA ILE A 455 13.29 13.08 -8.36
C ILE A 455 12.85 13.39 -6.93
N ASP A 456 12.09 14.44 -6.75
CA ASP A 456 11.35 14.69 -5.52
C ASP A 456 9.92 14.15 -5.65
N ASN A 457 9.29 13.72 -4.54
CA ASN A 457 7.92 13.21 -4.61
C ASN A 457 6.92 14.25 -5.16
N THR A 458 7.23 15.54 -5.04
CA THR A 458 6.45 16.64 -5.65
C THR A 458 6.52 16.68 -7.16
N ASP A 459 7.50 16.02 -7.79
CA ASP A 459 7.63 16.01 -9.25
C ASP A 459 6.68 15.02 -9.91
N ILE A 460 6.32 13.94 -9.21
CA ILE A 460 5.47 12.87 -9.76
C ILE A 460 4.13 13.39 -10.27
N PRO A 461 3.29 14.11 -9.49
CA PRO A 461 2.02 14.63 -9.98
C PRO A 461 2.21 15.69 -11.09
N LYS A 462 3.32 16.43 -11.09
CA LYS A 462 3.65 17.41 -12.16
C LYS A 462 3.94 16.69 -13.47
N ILE A 463 4.70 15.59 -13.41
CA ILE A 463 5.00 14.75 -14.58
C ILE A 463 3.71 14.15 -15.12
N ILE A 464 2.86 13.53 -14.25
CA ILE A 464 1.58 12.96 -14.66
C ILE A 464 0.71 14.04 -15.33
N ALA A 465 0.55 15.21 -14.71
CA ALA A 465 -0.25 16.30 -15.24
C ALA A 465 0.23 16.74 -16.63
N LYS A 466 1.55 16.90 -16.79
CA LYS A 466 2.16 17.28 -18.07
C LYS A 466 1.86 16.26 -19.17
N VAL A 467 2.07 14.95 -18.92
CA VAL A 467 1.91 13.91 -19.94
C VAL A 467 0.45 13.60 -20.23
N ALA A 468 -0.45 13.70 -19.23
CA ALA A 468 -1.89 13.48 -19.39
C ALA A 468 -2.67 14.71 -19.86
N GLY A 469 -2.00 15.87 -20.01
CA GLY A 469 -2.63 17.11 -20.45
C GLY A 469 -3.57 17.72 -19.41
N TYR A 470 -3.34 17.45 -18.12
CA TYR A 470 -4.08 18.10 -17.04
C TYR A 470 -3.53 19.49 -16.78
N ARG A 471 -4.42 20.48 -16.62
CA ARG A 471 -4.01 21.85 -16.27
C ARG A 471 -3.91 22.00 -14.76
N ARG A 472 -2.81 22.58 -14.32
CA ARG A 472 -2.57 22.89 -12.90
C ARG A 472 -3.18 24.22 -12.54
#